data_28fbb465ad336a972a3dff8d19295c61
#
_entry.id   28fbb465ad336a972a3dff8d19295c61
#
_cell.length_a   1.000
_cell.length_b   1.000
_cell.length_c   1.000
_cell.angle_alpha   90.00
_cell.angle_beta   90.00
_cell.angle_gamma   90.00
#
_symmetry.space_group_name_H-M   'P 1'
#
loop_
_entity.id
_entity.type
_entity.pdbx_description
1 polymer ?
#
loop_
_entity_poly.entity_id
_entity_poly.type
_entity_poly.pdbx_seq_one_letter_code
_entity_poly.pdbx_strand_id
1 'polypeptide(L)'
;VKVGLICDSHWGARKGSKIFHDYFETFYKNIFFPTLEKEKITTVLHLGDAFDSRKSIDYQSLEWTKRVVLDPLSKYNVHMLVGNHDAYYKNTNTVNSPSLLLQNYSNIKTYSDPEVIKIGNLNVLLIPWICADNEEKTLRLIKKSGCKVAMGHLELNGFQAYQGHIMDDGMDSIVFDDFTKVFSGHYHTRSNNGIVFYLGNPYEIFWNDVNDTRGFHIFDTETLEHTPVNNPYRIYYIIYYEDTNYQTFDTREYENKIVKVIVRKKTNTKKFEKFIDKLYKSNISELKIVENIQIQENEDFEAYESEDTLSILNRYVEESEISIDKSIVQK
;
A
#
# COMPACT_ATOMS: atom_id res chain seq x y z
N VAL A 1 -21.67 -13.62 8.17
CA VAL A 1 -21.25 -12.38 8.86
C VAL A 1 -20.33 -11.60 7.96
N LYS A 2 -20.63 -10.29 7.76
CA LYS A 2 -19.75 -9.39 6.99
C LYS A 2 -18.60 -8.88 7.86
N VAL A 3 -17.41 -8.83 7.28
CA VAL A 3 -16.19 -8.25 7.88
C VAL A 3 -15.52 -7.27 6.93
N GLY A 4 -14.84 -6.26 7.49
CA GLY A 4 -14.02 -5.35 6.70
C GLY A 4 -12.60 -5.90 6.55
N LEU A 5 -12.07 -5.91 5.33
CA LEU A 5 -10.69 -6.31 5.03
C LEU A 5 -9.93 -5.08 4.51
N ILE A 6 -8.85 -4.72 5.17
CA ILE A 6 -7.95 -3.62 4.79
C ILE A 6 -6.50 -4.08 4.99
N CYS A 7 -5.58 -3.55 4.22
CA CYS A 7 -4.14 -3.82 4.34
C CYS A 7 -3.32 -2.62 3.87
N ASP A 8 -2.01 -2.69 4.08
CA ASP A 8 -1.03 -1.76 3.51
C ASP A 8 -1.40 -0.29 3.74
N SER A 9 -1.80 0.02 4.99
CA SER A 9 -2.21 1.37 5.38
C SER A 9 -1.03 2.34 5.51
N HIS A 10 0.16 1.82 5.79
CA HIS A 10 1.41 2.56 5.88
C HIS A 10 1.27 3.88 6.66
N TRP A 11 0.70 3.83 7.87
CA TRP A 11 0.58 5.02 8.72
C TRP A 11 1.96 5.60 9.01
N GLY A 12 2.11 6.89 8.72
CA GLY A 12 3.40 7.59 8.76
C GLY A 12 4.14 7.62 7.42
N ALA A 13 3.54 7.11 6.35
CA ALA A 13 4.10 7.17 5.00
C ALA A 13 4.50 8.60 4.59
N ARG A 14 5.45 8.71 3.67
CA ARG A 14 5.96 9.98 3.16
C ARG A 14 6.49 10.89 4.28
N LYS A 15 7.15 10.28 5.28
CA LYS A 15 7.76 10.93 6.45
C LYS A 15 6.75 11.72 7.29
N GLY A 16 5.53 11.21 7.42
CA GLY A 16 4.48 11.85 8.19
C GLY A 16 4.00 13.18 7.62
N SER A 17 4.09 13.37 6.31
CA SER A 17 3.67 14.60 5.65
C SER A 17 2.21 14.92 5.93
N LYS A 18 1.94 16.15 6.37
CA LYS A 18 0.58 16.62 6.66
C LYS A 18 -0.37 16.47 5.46
N ILE A 19 0.12 16.65 4.24
CA ILE A 19 -0.68 16.52 3.01
C ILE A 19 -1.22 15.09 2.89
N PHE A 20 -0.38 14.09 3.19
CA PHE A 20 -0.78 12.70 3.17
C PHE A 20 -1.71 12.37 4.36
N HIS A 21 -1.44 12.89 5.54
CA HIS A 21 -2.34 12.72 6.69
C HIS A 21 -3.75 13.25 6.37
N ASP A 22 -3.88 14.45 5.84
CA ASP A 22 -5.18 15.04 5.46
C ASP A 22 -5.89 14.22 4.37
N TYR A 23 -5.12 13.71 3.40
CA TYR A 23 -5.64 12.86 2.34
C TYR A 23 -6.12 11.48 2.86
N PHE A 24 -5.32 10.80 3.68
CA PHE A 24 -5.70 9.52 4.30
C PHE A 24 -6.90 9.70 5.24
N GLU A 25 -6.95 10.79 6.00
CA GLU A 25 -8.07 11.12 6.88
C GLU A 25 -9.38 11.23 6.10
N THR A 26 -9.34 11.78 4.87
CA THR A 26 -10.51 11.88 4.00
C THR A 26 -11.08 10.49 3.66
N PHE A 27 -10.22 9.51 3.38
CA PHE A 27 -10.63 8.13 3.15
C PHE A 27 -11.28 7.51 4.40
N TYR A 28 -10.64 7.60 5.56
CA TYR A 28 -11.18 7.02 6.80
C TYR A 28 -12.52 7.64 7.18
N LYS A 29 -12.63 8.96 7.13
CA LYS A 29 -13.84 9.71 7.53
C LYS A 29 -15.00 9.53 6.57
N ASN A 30 -14.76 9.49 5.28
CA ASN A 30 -15.83 9.57 4.29
C ASN A 30 -16.15 8.23 3.63
N ILE A 31 -15.22 7.26 3.65
CA ILE A 31 -15.38 5.97 2.98
C ILE A 31 -15.36 4.83 3.99
N PHE A 32 -14.24 4.64 4.70
CA PHE A 32 -14.03 3.44 5.50
C PHE A 32 -15.05 3.32 6.64
N PHE A 33 -15.04 4.23 7.61
CA PHE A 33 -15.94 4.14 8.76
C PHE A 33 -17.42 4.25 8.39
N PRO A 34 -17.86 5.18 7.52
CA PRO A 34 -19.26 5.24 7.10
C PRO A 34 -19.75 3.96 6.42
N THR A 35 -18.87 3.29 5.65
CA THR A 35 -19.25 2.01 5.03
C THR A 35 -19.37 0.89 6.06
N LEU A 36 -18.45 0.80 7.04
CA LEU A 36 -18.56 -0.18 8.12
C LEU A 36 -19.87 -0.01 8.90
N GLU A 37 -20.24 1.24 9.21
CA GLU A 37 -21.50 1.55 9.91
C GLU A 37 -22.73 1.18 9.07
N LYS A 38 -22.76 1.58 7.80
CA LYS A 38 -23.83 1.29 6.85
C LYS A 38 -24.06 -0.21 6.69
N GLU A 39 -23.00 -0.99 6.54
CA GLU A 39 -23.03 -2.43 6.35
C GLU A 39 -23.15 -3.21 7.68
N LYS A 40 -23.21 -2.50 8.83
CA LYS A 40 -23.27 -3.06 10.19
C LYS A 40 -22.12 -4.02 10.49
N ILE A 41 -20.96 -3.72 9.99
CA ILE A 41 -19.73 -4.49 10.22
C ILE A 41 -19.22 -4.18 11.62
N THR A 42 -18.93 -5.22 12.38
CA THR A 42 -18.38 -5.11 13.76
C THR A 42 -16.98 -5.69 13.88
N THR A 43 -16.48 -6.35 12.84
CA THR A 43 -15.16 -6.99 12.83
C THR A 43 -14.36 -6.50 11.62
N VAL A 44 -13.12 -6.10 11.86
CA VAL A 44 -12.16 -5.65 10.85
C VAL A 44 -10.91 -6.51 10.91
N LEU A 45 -10.43 -6.93 9.74
CA LEU A 45 -9.12 -7.58 9.61
C LEU A 45 -8.19 -6.65 8.84
N HIS A 46 -7.06 -6.32 9.46
CA HIS A 46 -5.96 -5.59 8.83
C HIS A 46 -4.87 -6.59 8.46
N LEU A 47 -4.63 -6.76 7.16
CA LEU A 47 -3.78 -7.82 6.64
C LEU A 47 -2.30 -7.42 6.52
N GLY A 48 -1.79 -6.66 7.49
CA GLY A 48 -0.37 -6.29 7.60
C GLY A 48 -0.03 -4.95 6.97
N ASP A 49 1.19 -4.49 7.22
CA ASP A 49 1.74 -3.19 6.85
C ASP A 49 0.84 -2.03 7.32
N ALA A 50 0.55 -2.06 8.61
CA ALA A 50 -0.19 -0.99 9.27
C ALA A 50 0.65 0.28 9.38
N PHE A 51 1.94 0.14 9.74
CA PHE A 51 2.89 1.23 9.86
C PHE A 51 3.90 1.21 8.69
N ASP A 52 4.34 2.39 8.27
CA ASP A 52 5.22 2.53 7.11
C ASP A 52 6.68 2.11 7.36
N SER A 53 7.19 2.41 8.54
CA SER A 53 8.61 2.21 8.86
C SER A 53 8.84 1.11 9.89
N ARG A 54 9.77 0.20 9.57
CA ARG A 54 10.21 -0.87 10.48
C ARG A 54 10.80 -0.37 11.80
N LYS A 55 11.41 0.82 11.81
CA LYS A 55 12.28 1.26 12.90
C LYS A 55 11.72 2.37 13.76
N SER A 56 10.84 3.21 13.22
CA SER A 56 10.39 4.41 13.92
C SER A 56 9.08 4.93 13.36
N ILE A 57 8.35 5.62 14.22
CA ILE A 57 7.25 6.50 13.83
C ILE A 57 7.46 7.84 14.54
N ASP A 58 7.25 8.95 13.84
CA ASP A 58 7.28 10.25 14.47
C ASP A 58 6.01 10.49 15.32
N TYR A 59 6.10 11.37 16.32
CA TYR A 59 5.02 11.59 17.27
C TYR A 59 3.76 12.21 16.62
N GLN A 60 3.92 13.02 15.57
CA GLN A 60 2.79 13.61 14.86
C GLN A 60 2.01 12.54 14.10
N SER A 61 2.72 11.65 13.41
CA SER A 61 2.11 10.50 12.72
C SER A 61 1.42 9.55 13.70
N LEU A 62 2.03 9.30 14.86
CA LEU A 62 1.43 8.45 15.88
C LEU A 62 0.16 9.09 16.49
N GLU A 63 0.19 10.38 16.81
CA GLU A 63 -1.00 11.12 17.29
C GLU A 63 -2.11 11.09 16.27
N TRP A 64 -1.79 11.39 15.01
CA TRP A 64 -2.74 11.36 13.91
C TRP A 64 -3.36 9.96 13.76
N THR A 65 -2.52 8.91 13.77
CA THR A 65 -2.98 7.52 13.66
C THR A 65 -3.95 7.16 14.78
N LYS A 66 -3.64 7.54 16.01
CA LYS A 66 -4.54 7.32 17.16
C LYS A 66 -5.87 8.02 16.94
N ARG A 67 -5.85 9.31 16.71
CA ARG A 67 -7.05 10.14 16.60
C ARG A 67 -7.94 9.77 15.42
N VAL A 68 -7.34 9.51 14.26
CA VAL A 68 -8.08 9.30 13.01
C VAL A 68 -8.48 7.85 12.78
N VAL A 69 -7.67 6.91 13.25
CA VAL A 69 -7.86 5.50 12.94
C VAL A 69 -8.15 4.66 14.18
N LEU A 70 -7.22 4.65 15.16
CA LEU A 70 -7.29 3.69 16.25
C LEU A 70 -8.42 3.97 17.25
N ASP A 71 -8.64 5.23 17.61
CA ASP A 71 -9.73 5.61 18.51
C ASP A 71 -11.12 5.33 17.89
N PRO A 72 -11.39 5.68 16.61
CA PRO A 72 -12.59 5.22 15.94
C PRO A 72 -12.72 3.70 15.81
N LEU A 73 -11.60 2.97 15.60
CA LEU A 73 -11.59 1.50 15.56
C LEU A 73 -11.92 0.85 16.91
N SER A 74 -11.88 1.58 18.01
CA SER A 74 -12.22 1.04 19.36
C SER A 74 -13.64 0.46 19.46
N LYS A 75 -14.51 0.80 18.52
CA LYS A 75 -15.89 0.27 18.42
C LYS A 75 -15.97 -1.09 17.73
N TYR A 76 -14.87 -1.58 17.15
CA TYR A 76 -14.83 -2.78 16.34
C TYR A 76 -13.94 -3.84 16.97
N ASN A 77 -14.19 -5.11 16.70
CA ASN A 77 -13.26 -6.18 16.99
C ASN A 77 -12.21 -6.23 15.85
N VAL A 78 -10.95 -6.01 16.17
CA VAL A 78 -9.90 -5.85 15.15
C VAL A 78 -8.88 -6.99 15.26
N HIS A 79 -8.67 -7.68 14.16
CA HIS A 79 -7.58 -8.64 13.99
C HIS A 79 -6.52 -8.00 13.07
N MET A 80 -5.29 -7.86 13.54
CA MET A 80 -4.22 -7.18 12.81
C MET A 80 -3.04 -8.10 12.62
N LEU A 81 -2.70 -8.39 11.37
CA LEU A 81 -1.50 -9.14 11.03
C LEU A 81 -0.27 -8.23 11.06
N VAL A 82 0.86 -8.81 11.39
CA VAL A 82 2.16 -8.15 11.23
C VAL A 82 2.61 -8.34 9.79
N GLY A 83 2.83 -7.22 9.08
CA GLY A 83 3.42 -7.20 7.75
C GLY A 83 4.93 -7.00 7.79
N ASN A 84 5.57 -6.96 6.62
CA ASN A 84 7.03 -6.80 6.54
C ASN A 84 7.51 -5.40 6.96
N HIS A 85 6.70 -4.35 6.77
CA HIS A 85 7.00 -3.01 7.27
C HIS A 85 6.76 -2.86 8.77
N ASP A 86 5.93 -3.70 9.36
CA ASP A 86 5.67 -3.68 10.80
C ASP A 86 6.78 -4.36 11.61
N ALA A 87 7.46 -5.36 11.04
CA ALA A 87 8.50 -6.15 11.71
C ALA A 87 9.85 -5.43 11.72
N TYR A 88 10.47 -5.28 12.91
CA TYR A 88 11.77 -4.65 13.04
C TYR A 88 12.89 -5.44 12.38
N TYR A 89 12.95 -6.76 12.62
CA TYR A 89 13.93 -7.66 12.04
C TYR A 89 13.40 -8.34 10.79
N LYS A 90 14.29 -8.70 9.85
CA LYS A 90 13.90 -9.39 8.62
C LYS A 90 13.57 -10.87 8.83
N ASN A 91 14.14 -11.49 9.85
CA ASN A 91 14.07 -12.94 10.09
C ASN A 91 13.07 -13.35 11.17
N THR A 92 12.45 -12.40 11.88
CA THR A 92 11.49 -12.65 12.96
C THR A 92 10.47 -11.53 13.10
N ASN A 93 9.24 -11.88 13.46
CA ASN A 93 8.15 -10.94 13.77
C ASN A 93 8.02 -10.61 15.26
N THR A 94 8.95 -11.06 16.12
CA THR A 94 8.83 -10.91 17.59
C THR A 94 8.83 -9.47 18.06
N VAL A 95 9.58 -8.60 17.39
CA VAL A 95 9.57 -7.14 17.65
C VAL A 95 8.87 -6.47 16.47
N ASN A 96 7.69 -5.94 16.70
CA ASN A 96 6.88 -5.32 15.67
C ASN A 96 6.09 -4.13 16.20
N SER A 97 5.79 -3.17 15.33
CA SER A 97 5.10 -1.93 15.67
C SER A 97 3.67 -2.15 16.20
N PRO A 98 2.80 -3.00 15.61
CA PRO A 98 1.46 -3.22 16.14
C PRO A 98 1.47 -3.74 17.57
N SER A 99 2.27 -4.75 17.87
CA SER A 99 2.34 -5.32 19.22
C SER A 99 2.85 -4.33 20.26
N LEU A 100 3.74 -3.40 19.88
CA LEU A 100 4.31 -2.42 20.80
C LEU A 100 3.41 -1.18 20.98
N LEU A 101 2.80 -0.69 19.91
CA LEU A 101 2.09 0.58 19.91
C LEU A 101 0.60 0.46 20.26
N LEU A 102 0.02 -0.74 20.07
CA LEU A 102 -1.43 -0.94 20.22
C LEU A 102 -1.84 -1.65 21.51
N GLN A 103 -0.94 -1.81 22.48
CA GLN A 103 -1.19 -2.52 23.74
C GLN A 103 -2.37 -1.97 24.56
N ASN A 104 -2.65 -0.68 24.42
CA ASN A 104 -3.74 -0.02 25.13
C ASN A 104 -5.12 -0.18 24.47
N TYR A 105 -5.18 -0.79 23.29
CA TYR A 105 -6.42 -1.04 22.56
C TYR A 105 -6.85 -2.50 22.74
N SER A 106 -7.61 -2.78 23.79
CA SER A 106 -8.06 -4.15 24.14
C SER A 106 -8.92 -4.83 23.07
N ASN A 107 -9.49 -4.06 22.16
CA ASN A 107 -10.27 -4.53 21.02
C ASN A 107 -9.40 -4.93 19.80
N ILE A 108 -8.10 -4.69 19.83
CA ILE A 108 -7.16 -5.02 18.75
C ILE A 108 -6.30 -6.20 19.17
N LYS A 109 -6.44 -7.33 18.47
CA LYS A 109 -5.55 -8.48 18.63
C LYS A 109 -4.54 -8.50 17.47
N THR A 110 -3.25 -8.46 17.79
CA THR A 110 -2.15 -8.55 16.83
C THR A 110 -1.66 -9.99 16.67
N TYR A 111 -1.26 -10.34 15.45
CA TYR A 111 -0.78 -11.68 15.10
C TYR A 111 0.60 -11.58 14.47
N SER A 112 1.61 -12.03 15.18
CA SER A 112 3.01 -12.14 14.71
C SER A 112 3.36 -13.56 14.23
N ASP A 113 2.50 -14.54 14.57
CA ASP A 113 2.58 -15.94 14.21
C ASP A 113 1.31 -16.42 13.51
N PRO A 114 1.39 -17.44 12.64
CA PRO A 114 0.19 -18.01 12.01
C PRO A 114 -0.72 -18.66 13.04
N GLU A 115 -2.00 -18.37 12.95
CA GLU A 115 -3.03 -18.84 13.88
C GLU A 115 -4.35 -19.11 13.15
N VAL A 116 -5.07 -20.16 13.53
CA VAL A 116 -6.45 -20.38 13.08
C VAL A 116 -7.39 -19.70 14.06
N ILE A 117 -8.22 -18.79 13.53
CA ILE A 117 -9.25 -18.11 14.31
C ILE A 117 -10.64 -18.47 13.78
N LYS A 118 -11.66 -18.20 14.60
CA LYS A 118 -13.07 -18.35 14.20
C LYS A 118 -13.72 -16.99 14.04
N ILE A 119 -14.30 -16.74 12.85
CA ILE A 119 -15.09 -15.54 12.56
C ILE A 119 -16.52 -15.98 12.21
N GLY A 120 -17.47 -15.71 13.07
CA GLY A 120 -18.80 -16.32 12.94
C GLY A 120 -18.69 -17.84 13.02
N ASN A 121 -19.08 -18.54 11.97
CA ASN A 121 -18.97 -20.00 11.86
C ASN A 121 -17.80 -20.47 10.99
N LEU A 122 -17.00 -19.54 10.43
CA LEU A 122 -15.90 -19.83 9.55
C LEU A 122 -14.56 -19.88 10.31
N ASN A 123 -13.82 -20.97 10.14
CA ASN A 123 -12.41 -21.03 10.55
C ASN A 123 -11.55 -20.38 9.45
N VAL A 124 -10.72 -19.43 9.84
CA VAL A 124 -9.85 -18.67 8.96
C VAL A 124 -8.42 -18.84 9.43
N LEU A 125 -7.52 -19.20 8.53
CA LEU A 125 -6.08 -19.23 8.79
C LEU A 125 -5.52 -17.82 8.59
N LEU A 126 -5.00 -17.21 9.66
CA LEU A 126 -4.26 -15.96 9.62
C LEU A 126 -2.78 -16.23 9.43
N ILE A 127 -2.16 -15.53 8.47
CA ILE A 127 -0.76 -15.70 8.09
C ILE A 127 -0.08 -14.32 8.07
N PRO A 128 0.61 -13.92 9.17
CA PRO A 128 1.44 -12.72 9.15
C PRO A 128 2.61 -12.88 8.18
N TRP A 129 3.43 -11.84 8.02
CA TRP A 129 4.64 -11.91 7.21
C TRP A 129 5.43 -13.17 7.50
N ILE A 130 5.71 -13.94 6.44
CA ILE A 130 6.48 -15.20 6.54
C ILE A 130 7.95 -14.85 6.62
N CYS A 131 8.61 -15.34 7.65
CA CYS A 131 10.03 -15.15 7.91
C CYS A 131 10.66 -16.45 8.44
N ALA A 132 11.97 -16.49 8.56
CA ALA A 132 12.68 -17.72 8.96
C ALA A 132 12.15 -18.37 10.25
N ASP A 133 11.72 -17.55 11.23
CA ASP A 133 11.22 -18.07 12.53
C ASP A 133 9.85 -18.77 12.42
N ASN A 134 9.00 -18.37 11.49
CA ASN A 134 7.61 -18.86 11.42
C ASN A 134 7.29 -19.69 10.16
N GLU A 135 8.21 -19.80 9.21
CA GLU A 135 8.00 -20.45 7.92
C GLU A 135 7.54 -21.91 8.06
N GLU A 136 8.25 -22.73 8.83
CA GLU A 136 7.90 -24.15 9.02
C GLU A 136 6.50 -24.31 9.62
N LYS A 137 6.18 -23.50 10.64
CA LYS A 137 4.85 -23.49 11.27
C LYS A 137 3.77 -23.05 10.28
N THR A 138 4.05 -22.03 9.47
CA THR A 138 3.15 -21.51 8.45
C THR A 138 2.84 -22.58 7.40
N LEU A 139 3.85 -23.18 6.80
CA LEU A 139 3.68 -24.20 5.78
C LEU A 139 2.93 -25.44 6.32
N ARG A 140 3.20 -25.82 7.56
CA ARG A 140 2.45 -26.89 8.23
C ARG A 140 0.98 -26.55 8.41
N LEU A 141 0.64 -25.32 8.81
CA LEU A 141 -0.75 -24.88 8.98
C LEU A 141 -1.47 -24.72 7.64
N ILE A 142 -0.83 -24.19 6.62
CA ILE A 142 -1.37 -24.15 5.26
C ILE A 142 -1.82 -25.55 4.84
N LYS A 143 -0.98 -26.55 5.05
CA LYS A 143 -1.25 -27.95 4.65
C LYS A 143 -2.26 -28.68 5.53
N LYS A 144 -2.35 -28.35 6.83
CA LYS A 144 -3.06 -29.17 7.83
C LYS A 144 -4.22 -28.48 8.54
N SER A 145 -4.45 -27.18 8.36
CA SER A 145 -5.47 -26.44 9.11
C SER A 145 -6.90 -26.89 8.75
N GLY A 146 -7.13 -27.37 7.54
CA GLY A 146 -8.46 -27.68 7.02
C GLY A 146 -9.34 -26.43 6.81
N CYS A 147 -8.77 -25.22 6.88
CA CYS A 147 -9.47 -23.98 6.63
C CYS A 147 -9.78 -23.82 5.15
N LYS A 148 -10.99 -23.33 4.83
CA LYS A 148 -11.36 -22.96 3.46
C LYS A 148 -10.87 -21.57 3.06
N VAL A 149 -10.58 -20.73 4.05
CA VAL A 149 -10.17 -19.34 3.83
C VAL A 149 -8.89 -19.09 4.60
N ALA A 150 -7.93 -18.43 3.94
CA ALA A 150 -6.75 -17.85 4.57
C ALA A 150 -6.72 -16.34 4.33
N MET A 151 -6.12 -15.61 5.28
CA MET A 151 -5.89 -14.17 5.18
C MET A 151 -4.47 -13.89 5.62
N GLY A 152 -3.68 -13.26 4.76
CA GLY A 152 -2.26 -13.14 4.99
C GLY A 152 -1.64 -11.84 4.53
N HIS A 153 -0.34 -11.73 4.82
CA HIS A 153 0.54 -10.72 4.25
C HIS A 153 1.66 -11.48 3.53
N LEU A 154 1.42 -11.77 2.25
CA LEU A 154 2.13 -12.80 1.50
C LEU A 154 2.92 -12.20 0.34
N GLU A 155 4.11 -12.72 0.10
CA GLU A 155 4.90 -12.44 -1.09
C GLU A 155 4.85 -13.67 -2.00
N LEU A 156 4.02 -13.60 -3.06
CA LEU A 156 3.82 -14.71 -4.00
C LEU A 156 4.23 -14.28 -5.40
N ASN A 157 4.88 -15.19 -6.13
CA ASN A 157 5.20 -14.96 -7.54
C ASN A 157 3.94 -14.99 -8.43
N GLY A 158 4.04 -14.39 -9.63
CA GLY A 158 2.96 -14.37 -10.61
C GLY A 158 1.87 -13.32 -10.39
N PHE A 159 1.99 -12.45 -9.38
CA PHE A 159 1.04 -11.37 -9.10
C PHE A 159 1.65 -9.99 -9.34
N GLN A 160 0.81 -8.99 -9.56
CA GLN A 160 1.26 -7.62 -9.77
C GLN A 160 1.57 -6.94 -8.43
N ALA A 161 2.81 -6.49 -8.25
CA ALA A 161 3.17 -5.64 -7.10
C ALA A 161 2.68 -4.20 -7.30
N TYR A 162 2.78 -3.68 -8.52
CA TYR A 162 2.18 -2.43 -8.99
C TYR A 162 1.73 -2.60 -10.45
N GLN A 163 0.96 -1.66 -10.95
CA GLN A 163 0.33 -1.76 -12.27
C GLN A 163 1.35 -2.05 -13.38
N GLY A 164 1.17 -3.18 -14.06
CA GLY A 164 2.03 -3.61 -15.17
C GLY A 164 3.29 -4.38 -14.76
N HIS A 165 3.62 -4.50 -13.47
CA HIS A 165 4.78 -5.23 -12.99
C HIS A 165 4.39 -6.51 -12.26
N ILE A 166 4.67 -7.66 -12.88
CA ILE A 166 4.44 -8.98 -12.30
C ILE A 166 5.71 -9.42 -11.58
N MET A 167 5.57 -9.88 -10.34
CA MET A 167 6.67 -10.39 -9.51
C MET A 167 7.04 -11.80 -9.93
N ASP A 168 8.32 -12.01 -10.19
CA ASP A 168 8.91 -13.33 -10.45
C ASP A 168 9.43 -13.98 -9.17
N ASP A 169 9.71 -13.17 -8.15
CA ASP A 169 10.14 -13.62 -6.83
C ASP A 169 8.95 -13.94 -5.91
N GLY A 170 9.22 -14.66 -4.82
CA GLY A 170 8.24 -15.02 -3.81
C GLY A 170 7.88 -16.52 -3.83
N MET A 171 7.01 -16.90 -2.91
CA MET A 171 6.53 -18.28 -2.78
C MET A 171 5.56 -18.62 -3.93
N ASP A 172 5.57 -19.87 -4.38
CA ASP A 172 4.60 -20.35 -5.36
C ASP A 172 3.18 -20.41 -4.73
N SER A 173 2.20 -19.83 -5.43
CA SER A 173 0.81 -19.81 -4.98
C SER A 173 0.13 -21.19 -4.93
N ILE A 174 0.72 -22.21 -5.56
CA ILE A 174 0.21 -23.59 -5.56
C ILE A 174 0.01 -24.17 -4.14
N VAL A 175 0.73 -23.66 -3.16
CA VAL A 175 0.58 -24.08 -1.75
C VAL A 175 -0.80 -23.77 -1.18
N PHE A 176 -1.56 -22.89 -1.85
CA PHE A 176 -2.91 -22.47 -1.48
C PHE A 176 -4.03 -23.12 -2.30
N ASP A 177 -3.75 -24.07 -3.19
CA ASP A 177 -4.75 -24.66 -4.09
C ASP A 177 -5.90 -25.39 -3.35
N ASP A 178 -5.66 -25.86 -2.12
CA ASP A 178 -6.68 -26.48 -1.28
C ASP A 178 -7.65 -25.47 -0.62
N PHE A 179 -7.35 -24.18 -0.70
CA PHE A 179 -8.22 -23.13 -0.17
C PHE A 179 -9.29 -22.69 -1.18
N THR A 180 -10.46 -22.31 -0.68
CA THR A 180 -11.49 -21.71 -1.51
C THR A 180 -11.15 -20.26 -1.83
N LYS A 181 -10.61 -19.52 -0.86
CA LYS A 181 -10.16 -18.13 -1.01
C LYS A 181 -9.01 -17.80 -0.09
N VAL A 182 -8.08 -17.04 -0.62
CA VAL A 182 -6.95 -16.45 0.12
C VAL A 182 -6.95 -14.95 -0.15
N PHE A 183 -6.95 -14.14 0.90
CA PHE A 183 -6.81 -12.68 0.80
C PHE A 183 -5.45 -12.26 1.31
N SER A 184 -4.79 -11.37 0.59
CA SER A 184 -3.45 -10.91 0.97
C SER A 184 -3.29 -9.39 0.84
N GLY A 185 -2.52 -8.81 1.77
CA GLY A 185 -1.81 -7.55 1.62
C GLY A 185 -0.45 -7.76 0.95
N HIS A 186 0.46 -6.82 1.09
CA HIS A 186 1.81 -6.72 0.58
C HIS A 186 1.92 -6.08 -0.81
N TYR A 187 1.20 -6.57 -1.81
CA TYR A 187 1.19 -5.93 -3.12
C TYR A 187 0.11 -4.86 -3.19
N HIS A 188 0.49 -3.65 -3.58
CA HIS A 188 -0.38 -2.48 -3.54
C HIS A 188 -1.43 -2.47 -4.65
N THR A 189 -1.21 -3.23 -5.73
CA THR A 189 -2.16 -3.36 -6.85
C THR A 189 -3.07 -4.57 -6.66
N ARG A 190 -4.35 -4.39 -6.91
CA ARG A 190 -5.32 -5.51 -6.89
C ARG A 190 -5.03 -6.48 -8.02
N SER A 191 -4.76 -7.72 -7.68
CA SER A 191 -4.58 -8.81 -8.62
C SER A 191 -5.10 -10.11 -8.05
N ASN A 192 -5.43 -11.10 -8.90
CA ASN A 192 -5.87 -12.40 -8.43
C ASN A 192 -5.65 -13.49 -9.47
N ASN A 193 -5.64 -14.76 -9.02
CA ASN A 193 -5.63 -15.95 -9.87
C ASN A 193 -6.90 -16.82 -9.71
N GLY A 194 -7.96 -16.29 -9.07
CA GLY A 194 -9.20 -17.01 -8.77
C GLY A 194 -9.25 -17.60 -7.36
N ILE A 195 -8.13 -17.94 -6.75
CA ILE A 195 -8.00 -18.44 -5.37
C ILE A 195 -7.40 -17.35 -4.48
N VAL A 196 -6.25 -16.81 -4.85
CA VAL A 196 -5.54 -15.75 -4.13
C VAL A 196 -5.95 -14.39 -4.67
N PHE A 197 -6.29 -13.47 -3.76
CA PHE A 197 -6.73 -12.10 -4.04
C PHE A 197 -5.85 -11.13 -3.25
N TYR A 198 -5.04 -10.34 -3.95
CA TYR A 198 -4.37 -9.17 -3.38
C TYR A 198 -5.35 -8.02 -3.33
N LEU A 199 -5.53 -7.45 -2.13
CA LEU A 199 -6.55 -6.43 -1.88
C LEU A 199 -6.14 -5.04 -2.38
N GLY A 200 -4.84 -4.79 -2.48
CA GLY A 200 -4.27 -3.48 -2.74
C GLY A 200 -4.38 -2.53 -1.55
N ASN A 201 -3.57 -1.48 -1.56
CA ASN A 201 -3.58 -0.46 -0.52
C ASN A 201 -4.85 0.44 -0.57
N PRO A 202 -5.22 1.09 0.54
CA PRO A 202 -6.49 1.83 0.63
C PRO A 202 -6.49 3.17 -0.11
N TYR A 203 -5.33 3.74 -0.40
CA TYR A 203 -5.15 5.05 -1.01
C TYR A 203 -3.78 5.16 -1.69
N GLU A 204 -3.60 6.17 -2.54
CA GLU A 204 -2.32 6.41 -3.22
C GLU A 204 -1.23 6.82 -2.22
N ILE A 205 -0.08 6.15 -2.26
CA ILE A 205 1.10 6.45 -1.43
C ILE A 205 2.28 6.85 -2.33
N PHE A 206 2.42 6.21 -3.48
CA PHE A 206 3.51 6.40 -4.43
C PHE A 206 2.98 6.80 -5.82
N TRP A 207 3.87 7.28 -6.69
CA TRP A 207 3.50 7.61 -8.06
C TRP A 207 3.02 6.40 -8.87
N ASN A 208 3.45 5.20 -8.53
CA ASN A 208 3.00 3.94 -9.14
C ASN A 208 1.51 3.64 -8.86
N ASP A 209 0.94 4.31 -7.86
CA ASP A 209 -0.45 4.13 -7.48
C ASP A 209 -1.42 4.94 -8.35
N VAL A 210 -0.89 5.84 -9.20
CA VAL A 210 -1.69 6.72 -10.06
C VAL A 210 -2.51 5.89 -11.05
N ASN A 211 -3.79 6.27 -11.19
CA ASN A 211 -4.75 5.61 -12.08
C ASN A 211 -5.07 4.14 -11.73
N ASP A 212 -4.64 3.64 -10.59
CA ASP A 212 -5.01 2.34 -10.10
C ASP A 212 -6.13 2.42 -9.05
N THR A 213 -6.90 1.34 -8.91
CA THR A 213 -8.07 1.31 -8.02
C THR A 213 -7.67 1.00 -6.61
N ARG A 214 -7.93 1.90 -5.68
CA ARG A 214 -7.61 1.80 -4.25
C ARG A 214 -8.86 1.63 -3.40
N GLY A 215 -8.70 1.21 -2.15
CA GLY A 215 -9.80 1.07 -1.20
C GLY A 215 -9.64 -0.12 -0.26
N PHE A 216 -10.77 -0.68 0.17
CA PHE A 216 -10.81 -1.84 1.04
C PHE A 216 -11.88 -2.83 0.55
N HIS A 217 -12.08 -3.96 1.25
CA HIS A 217 -13.05 -4.96 0.83
C HIS A 217 -14.00 -5.33 1.96
N ILE A 218 -15.21 -5.73 1.60
CA ILE A 218 -16.17 -6.38 2.51
C ILE A 218 -16.20 -7.86 2.14
N PHE A 219 -16.02 -8.73 3.12
CA PHE A 219 -16.07 -10.18 2.96
C PHE A 219 -17.21 -10.75 3.77
N ASP A 220 -18.01 -11.62 3.17
CA ASP A 220 -19.07 -12.35 3.86
C ASP A 220 -18.61 -13.78 4.18
N THR A 221 -18.55 -14.11 5.47
CA THR A 221 -18.07 -15.41 5.96
C THR A 221 -19.03 -16.57 5.69
N GLU A 222 -20.27 -16.30 5.30
CA GLU A 222 -21.28 -17.32 5.00
C GLU A 222 -21.25 -17.68 3.52
N THR A 223 -21.26 -16.68 2.65
CA THR A 223 -21.25 -16.88 1.19
C THR A 223 -19.86 -17.04 0.62
N LEU A 224 -18.82 -16.64 1.37
CA LEU A 224 -17.42 -16.53 0.95
C LEU A 224 -17.22 -15.53 -0.21
N GLU A 225 -18.16 -14.64 -0.44
CA GLU A 225 -18.04 -13.56 -1.42
C GLU A 225 -17.37 -12.34 -0.83
N HIS A 226 -16.64 -11.60 -1.66
CA HIS A 226 -16.09 -10.32 -1.27
C HIS A 226 -16.43 -9.24 -2.29
N THR A 227 -16.61 -8.03 -1.80
CA THR A 227 -16.95 -6.85 -2.59
C THR A 227 -15.93 -5.75 -2.34
N PRO A 228 -15.23 -5.26 -3.37
CA PRO A 228 -14.35 -4.12 -3.22
C PRO A 228 -15.14 -2.83 -2.98
N VAL A 229 -14.66 -2.01 -2.06
CA VAL A 229 -15.14 -0.66 -1.79
C VAL A 229 -14.06 0.31 -2.24
N ASN A 230 -14.31 1.02 -3.33
CA ASN A 230 -13.30 1.88 -3.94
C ASN A 230 -13.19 3.21 -3.22
N ASN A 231 -11.95 3.70 -3.08
CA ASN A 231 -11.65 5.04 -2.66
C ASN A 231 -11.68 5.97 -3.89
N PRO A 232 -12.60 6.93 -3.97
CA PRO A 232 -12.67 7.85 -5.10
C PRO A 232 -11.67 9.00 -5.00
N TYR A 233 -11.03 9.16 -3.85
CA TYR A 233 -10.10 10.27 -3.62
C TYR A 233 -8.72 9.96 -4.16
N ARG A 234 -8.09 10.96 -4.76
CA ARG A 234 -6.75 10.90 -5.34
C ARG A 234 -5.89 12.03 -4.79
N ILE A 235 -4.58 11.78 -4.71
CA ILE A 235 -3.61 12.81 -4.34
C ILE A 235 -2.67 13.14 -5.50
N TYR A 236 -2.35 12.16 -6.34
CA TYR A 236 -1.43 12.31 -7.46
C TYR A 236 -2.16 12.55 -8.79
N TYR A 237 -1.65 13.50 -9.57
CA TYR A 237 -2.14 13.82 -10.91
C TYR A 237 -0.98 13.96 -11.88
N ILE A 238 -1.11 13.36 -13.06
CA ILE A 238 -0.17 13.52 -14.17
C ILE A 238 -0.86 14.32 -15.27
N ILE A 239 -0.23 15.40 -15.71
CA ILE A 239 -0.71 16.27 -16.78
C ILE A 239 0.30 16.19 -17.92
N TYR A 240 -0.15 15.79 -19.10
CA TYR A 240 0.64 15.89 -20.31
C TYR A 240 0.39 17.25 -20.94
N TYR A 241 1.41 18.10 -20.99
CA TYR A 241 1.29 19.48 -21.42
C TYR A 241 0.73 19.62 -22.84
N GLU A 242 1.19 18.76 -23.76
CA GLU A 242 0.78 18.78 -25.16
C GLU A 242 -0.69 18.43 -25.37
N ASP A 243 -1.24 17.60 -24.50
CA ASP A 243 -2.62 17.13 -24.58
C ASP A 243 -3.60 18.10 -23.89
N THR A 244 -3.06 19.18 -23.31
CA THR A 244 -3.83 20.12 -22.49
C THR A 244 -4.11 21.42 -23.24
N ASN A 245 -5.40 21.75 -23.40
CA ASN A 245 -5.80 23.08 -23.86
C ASN A 245 -5.76 24.07 -22.70
N TYR A 246 -4.69 24.85 -22.63
CA TYR A 246 -4.46 25.77 -21.52
C TYR A 246 -5.54 26.86 -21.37
N GLN A 247 -6.31 27.20 -22.42
CA GLN A 247 -7.36 28.21 -22.37
C GLN A 247 -8.58 27.72 -21.58
N THR A 248 -8.93 26.46 -21.75
CA THR A 248 -10.09 25.81 -21.12
C THR A 248 -9.73 24.98 -19.91
N PHE A 249 -8.43 24.84 -19.59
CA PHE A 249 -7.92 24.03 -18.52
C PHE A 249 -8.41 24.50 -17.16
N ASP A 250 -9.15 23.65 -16.45
CA ASP A 250 -9.63 23.89 -15.10
C ASP A 250 -8.62 23.36 -14.07
N THR A 251 -8.15 24.22 -13.20
CA THR A 251 -7.15 23.86 -12.19
C THR A 251 -7.75 23.52 -10.82
N ARG A 252 -9.07 23.63 -10.65
CA ARG A 252 -9.74 23.44 -9.35
C ARG A 252 -9.60 22.01 -8.82
N GLU A 253 -9.53 21.01 -9.69
CA GLU A 253 -9.36 19.62 -9.30
C GLU A 253 -7.96 19.32 -8.71
N TYR A 254 -6.98 20.19 -8.97
CA TYR A 254 -5.59 20.03 -8.50
C TYR A 254 -5.31 20.76 -7.19
N GLU A 255 -6.28 21.43 -6.62
CA GLU A 255 -6.12 22.10 -5.33
C GLU A 255 -5.78 21.10 -4.23
N ASN A 256 -4.69 21.38 -3.47
CA ASN A 256 -4.14 20.49 -2.44
C ASN A 256 -3.68 19.12 -2.97
N LYS A 257 -3.33 19.01 -4.26
CA LYS A 257 -2.85 17.79 -4.91
C LYS A 257 -1.34 17.87 -5.21
N ILE A 258 -0.76 16.73 -5.51
CA ILE A 258 0.61 16.59 -5.99
C ILE A 258 0.54 16.35 -7.49
N VAL A 259 1.07 17.28 -8.27
CA VAL A 259 0.92 17.32 -9.72
C VAL A 259 2.26 17.14 -10.40
N LYS A 260 2.33 16.23 -11.37
CA LYS A 260 3.46 16.04 -12.27
C LYS A 260 3.05 16.52 -13.67
N VAL A 261 3.76 17.51 -14.19
CA VAL A 261 3.60 17.97 -15.58
C VAL A 261 4.68 17.35 -16.43
N ILE A 262 4.28 16.54 -17.40
CA ILE A 262 5.18 15.93 -18.38
C ILE A 262 5.17 16.78 -19.64
N VAL A 263 6.35 17.22 -20.08
CA VAL A 263 6.54 18.07 -21.26
C VAL A 263 7.43 17.32 -22.27
N ARG A 264 6.83 16.79 -23.32
CA ARG A 264 7.56 16.10 -24.40
C ARG A 264 8.12 17.10 -25.40
N LYS A 265 7.34 18.15 -25.72
CA LYS A 265 7.71 19.16 -26.70
C LYS A 265 7.18 20.54 -26.27
N LYS A 266 8.07 21.50 -26.11
CA LYS A 266 7.74 22.88 -25.81
C LYS A 266 7.75 23.74 -27.09
N THR A 267 6.59 23.85 -27.73
CA THR A 267 6.47 24.64 -28.99
C THR A 267 6.37 26.13 -28.76
N ASN A 268 5.91 26.58 -27.59
CA ASN A 268 5.74 27.98 -27.26
C ASN A 268 6.01 28.23 -25.77
N THR A 269 7.18 28.77 -25.46
CA THR A 269 7.64 29.05 -24.10
C THR A 269 6.67 29.96 -23.33
N LYS A 270 6.16 31.03 -23.95
CA LYS A 270 5.23 31.95 -23.28
C LYS A 270 3.90 31.30 -22.92
N LYS A 271 3.38 30.38 -23.75
CA LYS A 271 2.17 29.62 -23.43
C LYS A 271 2.42 28.64 -22.28
N PHE A 272 3.58 27.98 -22.30
CA PHE A 272 3.99 27.07 -21.24
C PHE A 272 4.12 27.80 -19.89
N GLU A 273 4.82 28.93 -19.85
CA GLU A 273 4.95 29.76 -18.65
C GLU A 273 3.57 30.15 -18.08
N LYS A 274 2.64 30.60 -18.93
CA LYS A 274 1.27 30.91 -18.50
C LYS A 274 0.52 29.70 -17.95
N PHE A 275 0.74 28.53 -18.51
CA PHE A 275 0.14 27.29 -18.04
C PHE A 275 0.68 26.92 -16.65
N ILE A 276 2.00 26.98 -16.45
CA ILE A 276 2.65 26.73 -15.17
C ILE A 276 2.24 27.76 -14.12
N ASP A 277 2.20 29.05 -14.48
CA ASP A 277 1.70 30.10 -13.59
C ASP A 277 0.26 29.86 -13.13
N LYS A 278 -0.59 29.33 -14.03
CA LYS A 278 -1.97 29.01 -13.69
C LYS A 278 -2.04 27.86 -12.67
N LEU A 279 -1.18 26.85 -12.80
CA LEU A 279 -1.06 25.75 -11.85
C LEU A 279 -0.55 26.26 -10.49
N TYR A 280 0.50 27.07 -10.45
CA TYR A 280 1.00 27.64 -9.19
C TYR A 280 -0.04 28.48 -8.45
N LYS A 281 -0.92 29.17 -9.18
CA LYS A 281 -2.01 29.98 -8.59
C LYS A 281 -3.19 29.15 -8.08
N SER A 282 -3.26 27.87 -8.39
CA SER A 282 -4.38 26.99 -8.00
C SER A 282 -4.18 26.26 -6.68
N ASN A 283 -3.25 26.73 -5.84
CA ASN A 283 -3.00 26.16 -4.51
C ASN A 283 -2.64 24.66 -4.54
N ILE A 284 -1.84 24.26 -5.53
CA ILE A 284 -1.28 22.90 -5.62
C ILE A 284 -0.28 22.70 -4.47
N SER A 285 -0.31 21.53 -3.84
CA SER A 285 0.59 21.20 -2.74
C SER A 285 2.03 21.00 -3.20
N GLU A 286 2.20 20.32 -4.34
CA GLU A 286 3.51 20.08 -4.95
C GLU A 286 3.38 20.05 -6.48
N LEU A 287 4.28 20.72 -7.18
CA LEU A 287 4.35 20.73 -8.65
C LEU A 287 5.73 20.25 -9.10
N LYS A 288 5.76 19.11 -9.79
CA LYS A 288 6.96 18.56 -10.45
C LYS A 288 6.83 18.74 -11.96
N ILE A 289 7.82 19.37 -12.58
CA ILE A 289 7.88 19.55 -14.03
C ILE A 289 8.97 18.64 -14.58
N VAL A 290 8.64 17.81 -15.54
CA VAL A 290 9.55 16.88 -16.19
C VAL A 290 9.61 17.22 -17.67
N GLU A 291 10.75 17.80 -18.11
CA GLU A 291 10.98 18.21 -19.49
C GLU A 291 11.99 17.29 -20.20
N ASN A 292 11.83 17.14 -21.50
CA ASN A 292 12.80 16.48 -22.40
C ASN A 292 13.10 14.99 -22.08
N ILE A 293 12.07 14.23 -21.79
CA ILE A 293 12.23 12.80 -21.76
C ILE A 293 12.19 12.30 -23.22
N GLN A 294 13.32 11.85 -23.75
CA GLN A 294 13.30 10.83 -24.81
C GLN A 294 12.77 9.57 -24.14
N ILE A 295 11.45 9.39 -24.19
CA ILE A 295 10.82 8.15 -23.76
C ILE A 295 11.27 7.11 -24.78
N GLN A 296 12.25 6.31 -24.45
CA GLN A 296 12.36 4.98 -25.01
C GLN A 296 11.13 4.24 -24.46
N GLU A 297 10.27 3.74 -25.34
CA GLU A 297 8.96 3.14 -25.03
C GLU A 297 9.04 1.88 -24.13
N ASN A 298 10.20 1.54 -23.57
CA ASN A 298 10.48 0.31 -22.83
C ASN A 298 11.20 0.50 -21.48
N GLU A 299 11.30 1.71 -20.93
CA GLU A 299 11.89 1.85 -19.60
C GLU A 299 10.84 2.35 -18.60
N ASP A 300 10.58 1.53 -17.60
CA ASP A 300 9.75 1.83 -16.44
C ASP A 300 10.25 3.10 -15.74
N PHE A 301 9.61 4.21 -16.05
CA PHE A 301 9.88 5.52 -15.46
C PHE A 301 9.69 5.55 -13.93
N GLU A 302 9.12 4.49 -13.39
CA GLU A 302 8.64 4.37 -12.02
C GLU A 302 9.63 3.66 -11.10
N ALA A 303 10.60 2.92 -11.65
CA ALA A 303 11.63 2.22 -10.85
C ALA A 303 12.54 3.17 -10.04
N TYR A 304 12.68 4.42 -10.49
CA TYR A 304 13.58 5.39 -9.85
C TYR A 304 13.10 5.96 -8.50
N GLU A 305 11.81 5.88 -8.17
CA GLU A 305 11.30 6.38 -6.87
C GLU A 305 11.11 5.26 -5.83
N SER A 306 11.16 4.00 -6.23
CA SER A 306 11.04 2.84 -5.33
C SER A 306 12.38 2.26 -4.88
N GLU A 307 13.48 2.57 -5.58
CA GLU A 307 14.81 2.15 -5.15
C GLU A 307 15.27 2.95 -3.93
N ASP A 308 15.80 2.25 -2.92
CA ASP A 308 16.47 2.92 -1.82
C ASP A 308 17.78 3.57 -2.30
N THR A 309 18.25 4.56 -1.54
CA THR A 309 19.46 5.32 -1.89
C THR A 309 20.70 4.44 -2.08
N LEU A 310 20.77 3.28 -1.42
CA LEU A 310 21.87 2.33 -1.54
C LEU A 310 21.81 1.57 -2.88
N SER A 311 20.63 1.18 -3.33
CA SER A 311 20.43 0.53 -4.63
C SER A 311 20.80 1.46 -5.78
N ILE A 312 20.40 2.74 -5.70
CA ILE A 312 20.77 3.79 -6.66
C ILE A 312 22.29 4.01 -6.67
N LEU A 313 22.92 4.10 -5.49
CA LEU A 313 24.37 4.28 -5.37
C LEU A 313 25.14 3.08 -5.90
N ASN A 314 24.69 1.85 -5.60
CA ASN A 314 25.32 0.64 -6.10
C ASN A 314 25.27 0.56 -7.62
N ARG A 315 24.11 0.83 -8.23
CA ARG A 315 24.00 0.89 -9.69
C ARG A 315 24.88 1.98 -10.28
N TYR A 316 24.90 3.19 -9.70
CA TYR A 316 25.78 4.28 -10.16
C TYR A 316 27.27 3.91 -10.11
N VAL A 317 27.70 3.16 -9.06
CA VAL A 317 29.07 2.65 -8.94
C VAL A 317 29.36 1.57 -9.98
N GLU A 318 28.39 0.69 -10.28
CA GLU A 318 28.52 -0.36 -11.30
C GLU A 318 28.62 0.22 -12.72
N GLU A 319 27.82 1.22 -13.04
CA GLU A 319 27.79 1.89 -14.35
C GLU A 319 28.93 2.91 -14.55
N SER A 320 29.59 3.34 -13.46
CA SER A 320 30.67 4.33 -13.55
C SER A 320 31.93 3.73 -14.14
N GLU A 321 32.57 4.44 -15.10
CA GLU A 321 33.88 4.10 -15.66
C GLU A 321 35.05 4.51 -14.71
N ILE A 322 34.96 4.17 -13.43
CA ILE A 322 35.97 4.50 -12.43
C ILE A 322 37.02 3.38 -12.39
N SER A 323 38.27 3.72 -12.44
CA SER A 323 39.44 2.79 -12.37
C SER A 323 39.76 2.27 -10.96
N ILE A 324 38.84 2.41 -10.02
CA ILE A 324 38.97 1.97 -8.61
C ILE A 324 38.22 0.66 -8.43
N ASP A 325 38.73 -0.21 -7.57
CA ASP A 325 38.03 -1.45 -7.19
C ASP A 325 36.66 -1.10 -6.58
N LYS A 326 35.59 -1.38 -7.35
CA LYS A 326 34.21 -1.04 -7.01
C LYS A 326 33.74 -1.68 -5.70
N SER A 327 34.36 -2.80 -5.28
CA SER A 327 34.06 -3.47 -4.01
C SER A 327 34.44 -2.66 -2.76
N ILE A 328 35.29 -1.64 -2.92
CA ILE A 328 35.72 -0.75 -1.83
C ILE A 328 34.67 0.35 -1.60
N VAL A 329 33.97 0.74 -2.64
CA VAL A 329 32.97 1.84 -2.58
C VAL A 329 31.59 1.35 -2.11
N GLN A 330 31.32 0.04 -2.25
CA GLN A 330 30.06 -0.60 -1.86
C GLN A 330 30.01 -1.06 -0.38
N LYS A 331 31.09 -0.87 0.37
CA LYS A 331 31.17 -1.12 1.82
C LYS A 331 30.85 0.13 2.63
#